data_8aeb779393328f15dabec31d423e7854
#
_entry.id   8aeb779393328f15dabec31d423e7854
#
_cell.length_a   1.000
_cell.length_b   1.000
_cell.length_c   1.000
_cell.angle_alpha   90.00
_cell.angle_beta   90.00
_cell.angle_gamma   90.00
#
_symmetry.space_group_name_H-M   'P 1'
#
loop_
_entity.id
_entity.type
_entity.pdbx_description
1 polymer ?
#
loop_
_entity_poly.entity_id
_entity_poly.type
_entity_poly.pdbx_seq_one_letter_code
_entity_poly.pdbx_strand_id
1 'polypeptide(L)'
;FFNNDAVSWYGKRDWANIGKSRKEIIRQEMNLLKANLNKNTKRATLNDDKNADEVDTSLIKTVTTEKNLVKKSNLHYVRIAATDHVWPSPENIDEFIKLYKSLPKDAWLHFHCEAGKGRTTTFLAMYDMMKNPQVPLKDILYRQLLLGGNYVAYTEDISASSNWKAPYYNQKAKMIEVFYQYVQENHQNNFQVLWSDWLKNHSL
;
A
#
# COMPACT_ATOMS: atom_id res chain seq x y z
N PHE A 1 6.65 10.10 10.69
CA PHE A 1 6.07 8.97 9.99
C PHE A 1 6.75 7.70 10.47
N PHE A 2 6.12 6.96 11.36
CA PHE A 2 6.46 5.57 11.55
C PHE A 2 5.57 4.77 10.62
N ASN A 3 6.07 4.50 9.45
CA ASN A 3 5.57 3.39 8.69
C ASN A 3 6.16 2.13 9.32
N ASN A 4 5.33 1.19 9.71
CA ASN A 4 5.77 -0.10 10.24
C ASN A 4 6.44 -0.99 9.17
N ASP A 5 6.68 -0.45 8.00
CA ASP A 5 7.56 -1.02 6.98
C ASP A 5 9.02 -0.68 7.27
N ALA A 6 9.30 -0.03 8.41
CA ALA A 6 10.64 0.28 8.85
C ALA A 6 11.47 -1.01 8.81
N VAL A 7 12.23 -1.07 7.76
CA VAL A 7 13.29 -2.00 7.49
C VAL A 7 14.03 -2.25 8.80
N SER A 8 14.21 -3.51 9.15
CA SER A 8 15.15 -3.82 10.19
C SER A 8 16.52 -3.31 9.73
N TRP A 9 17.01 -2.31 10.40
CA TRP A 9 18.33 -1.69 10.19
C TRP A 9 19.50 -2.67 10.35
N TYR A 10 19.24 -3.95 10.60
CA TYR A 10 20.22 -4.98 10.93
C TYR A 10 20.32 -6.11 9.91
N GLY A 11 19.95 -5.86 8.66
CA GLY A 11 20.11 -6.86 7.59
C GLY A 11 19.20 -8.07 7.66
N LYS A 12 18.25 -8.10 8.57
CA LYS A 12 17.16 -9.08 8.57
C LYS A 12 16.03 -8.58 7.67
N ARG A 13 15.62 -9.41 6.74
CA ARG A 13 14.51 -9.15 5.81
C ARG A 13 13.17 -9.42 6.51
N ASP A 14 12.92 -8.74 7.62
CA ASP A 14 11.65 -8.86 8.33
C ASP A 14 10.65 -7.88 7.73
N TRP A 15 9.61 -8.42 7.16
CA TRP A 15 8.48 -7.61 6.72
C TRP A 15 7.66 -7.25 7.95
N ALA A 16 7.67 -6.01 8.30
CA ALA A 16 7.11 -5.55 9.56
C ALA A 16 5.64 -5.94 9.78
N ASN A 17 4.88 -6.14 8.71
CA ASN A 17 3.44 -6.40 8.79
C ASN A 17 2.98 -7.75 8.22
N ILE A 18 3.88 -8.58 7.71
CA ILE A 18 3.48 -9.86 7.13
C ILE A 18 2.84 -10.77 8.18
N GLY A 19 1.72 -11.39 7.85
CA GLY A 19 0.98 -12.25 8.74
C GLY A 19 0.23 -11.55 9.90
N LYS A 20 0.27 -10.21 9.97
CA LYS A 20 -0.44 -9.45 11.00
C LYS A 20 -1.80 -8.97 10.53
N SER A 21 -2.77 -9.05 11.40
CA SER A 21 -4.07 -8.44 11.18
C SER A 21 -3.99 -6.90 11.24
N ARG A 22 -4.94 -6.22 10.61
CA ARG A 22 -5.08 -4.75 10.68
C ARG A 22 -5.08 -4.23 12.13
N LYS A 23 -5.77 -4.92 13.04
CA LYS A 23 -5.84 -4.53 14.46
C LYS A 23 -4.47 -4.59 15.13
N GLU A 24 -3.68 -5.61 14.81
CA GLU A 24 -2.32 -5.77 15.33
C GLU A 24 -1.40 -4.70 14.80
N ILE A 25 -1.45 -4.37 13.52
CA ILE A 25 -0.67 -3.29 12.90
C ILE A 25 -0.94 -1.97 13.62
N ILE A 26 -2.20 -1.57 13.75
CA ILE A 26 -2.60 -0.31 14.40
C ILE A 26 -2.16 -0.30 15.87
N ARG A 27 -2.33 -1.40 16.60
CA ARG A 27 -1.90 -1.50 18.00
C ARG A 27 -0.39 -1.34 18.14
N GLN A 28 0.39 -1.99 17.28
CA GLN A 28 1.86 -1.90 17.33
C GLN A 28 2.35 -0.50 17.02
N GLU A 29 1.78 0.18 16.05
CA GLU A 29 2.13 1.57 15.74
C GLU A 29 1.83 2.51 16.92
N MET A 30 0.67 2.37 17.54
CA MET A 30 0.33 3.17 18.73
C MET A 30 1.29 2.93 19.88
N ASN A 31 1.74 1.68 20.08
CA ASN A 31 2.74 1.35 21.09
C ASN A 31 4.09 1.96 20.76
N LEU A 32 4.51 1.94 19.48
CA LEU A 32 5.77 2.58 19.04
C LEU A 32 5.74 4.09 19.25
N LEU A 33 4.64 4.76 18.93
CA LEU A 33 4.48 6.19 19.18
C LEU A 33 4.64 6.52 20.65
N LYS A 34 3.93 5.80 21.53
CA LYS A 34 4.02 5.99 22.98
C LYS A 34 5.42 5.69 23.52
N ALA A 35 6.05 4.62 23.02
CA ALA A 35 7.37 4.19 23.47
C ALA A 35 8.49 5.17 23.13
N ASN A 36 8.32 6.03 22.13
CA ASN A 36 9.33 6.97 21.69
C ASN A 36 9.17 8.40 22.25
N LEU A 37 8.02 8.72 22.83
CA LEU A 37 7.81 10.04 23.44
C LEU A 37 8.79 10.27 24.60
N ASN A 38 9.42 11.43 24.63
CA ASN A 38 10.44 11.85 25.61
C ASN A 38 11.69 10.95 25.66
N LYS A 39 11.98 10.24 24.57
CA LYS A 39 13.22 9.46 24.44
C LYS A 39 14.18 10.08 23.44
N ASN A 40 15.46 9.90 23.70
CA ASN A 40 16.49 10.18 22.73
C ASN A 40 16.46 9.10 21.65
N THR A 41 16.36 9.53 20.41
CA THR A 41 16.36 8.65 19.23
C THR A 41 17.52 9.02 18.33
N LYS A 42 18.26 8.03 17.88
CA LYS A 42 19.30 8.21 16.86
C LYS A 42 18.62 8.39 15.52
N ARG A 43 18.96 9.46 14.81
CA ARG A 43 18.58 9.71 13.43
C ARG A 43 19.83 9.61 12.58
N ALA A 44 19.77 8.83 11.53
CA ALA A 44 20.83 8.75 10.54
C ALA A 44 20.39 9.36 9.22
N THR A 45 21.27 10.10 8.57
CA THR A 45 21.18 10.35 7.13
C THR A 45 21.74 9.14 6.41
N LEU A 46 21.16 8.80 5.27
CA LEU A 46 21.63 7.70 4.44
C LEU A 46 22.30 8.27 3.21
N ASN A 47 23.47 7.73 2.87
CA ASN A 47 24.11 7.98 1.59
C ASN A 47 23.42 7.22 0.44
N ASP A 48 23.91 7.39 -0.78
CA ASP A 48 23.35 6.76 -1.99
C ASP A 48 23.33 5.21 -1.90
N ASP A 49 24.29 4.63 -1.19
CA ASP A 49 24.37 3.18 -0.92
C ASP A 49 23.47 2.71 0.23
N LYS A 50 22.66 3.64 0.80
CA LYS A 50 21.79 3.41 1.96
C LYS A 50 22.52 3.04 3.24
N ASN A 51 23.77 3.38 3.37
CA ASN A 51 24.52 3.29 4.61
C ASN A 51 24.31 4.55 5.46
N ALA A 52 24.36 4.40 6.78
CA ALA A 52 24.30 5.54 7.69
C ALA A 52 25.58 6.37 7.56
N ASP A 53 25.44 7.63 7.17
CA ASP A 53 26.55 8.56 6.95
C ASP A 53 26.77 9.42 8.19
N GLU A 54 25.70 10.06 8.66
CA GLU A 54 25.73 10.84 9.89
C GLU A 54 24.69 10.32 10.86
N VAL A 55 25.06 10.23 12.13
CA VAL A 55 24.16 9.82 13.21
C VAL A 55 24.05 10.96 14.22
N ASP A 56 22.86 11.55 14.28
CA ASP A 56 22.51 12.55 15.27
C ASP A 56 21.57 11.96 16.33
N THR A 57 21.60 12.54 17.53
CA THR A 57 20.73 12.12 18.62
C THR A 57 19.78 13.27 18.97
N SER A 58 18.49 13.03 18.81
CA SER A 58 17.45 14.02 19.05
C SER A 58 16.46 13.53 20.09
N LEU A 59 16.05 14.43 21.02
CA LEU A 59 14.97 14.17 21.95
C LEU A 59 13.62 14.31 21.26
N ILE A 60 12.80 13.25 21.25
CA ILE A 60 11.44 13.29 20.73
C ILE A 60 10.51 13.98 21.72
N LYS A 61 10.21 15.23 21.46
CA LYS A 61 9.29 16.04 22.30
C LYS A 61 7.83 15.80 22.00
N THR A 62 7.50 15.41 20.76
CA THR A 62 6.12 15.20 20.31
C THR A 62 6.02 14.02 19.40
N VAL A 63 4.93 13.27 19.52
CA VAL A 63 4.55 12.21 18.60
C VAL A 63 3.12 12.43 18.14
N THR A 64 2.84 12.19 16.86
CA THR A 64 1.48 12.31 16.32
C THR A 64 1.24 11.27 15.25
N THR A 65 -0.02 10.89 15.06
CA THR A 65 -0.41 10.06 13.92
C THR A 65 -0.60 10.92 12.70
N GLU A 66 -0.40 10.35 11.53
CA GLU A 66 -0.72 11.00 10.25
C GLU A 66 -2.17 11.47 10.21
N LYS A 67 -3.12 10.64 10.68
CA LYS A 67 -4.52 11.02 10.82
C LYS A 67 -4.72 12.35 11.55
N ASN A 68 -4.00 12.55 12.65
CA ASN A 68 -4.11 13.79 13.43
C ASN A 68 -3.47 14.98 12.69
N LEU A 69 -2.39 14.73 11.95
CA LEU A 69 -1.73 15.76 11.14
C LEU A 69 -2.64 16.22 9.99
N VAL A 70 -3.18 15.27 9.23
CA VAL A 70 -4.08 15.54 8.09
C VAL A 70 -5.35 16.28 8.53
N LYS A 71 -5.94 15.89 9.67
CA LYS A 71 -7.10 16.58 10.23
C LYS A 71 -6.82 18.05 10.58
N LYS A 72 -5.61 18.39 11.03
CA LYS A 72 -5.24 19.78 11.29
C LYS A 72 -5.22 20.64 10.03
N SER A 73 -5.03 20.02 8.87
CA SER A 73 -5.06 20.67 7.56
C SER A 73 -6.46 20.69 6.91
N ASN A 74 -7.49 20.32 7.68
CA ASN A 74 -8.89 20.25 7.22
C ASN A 74 -9.11 19.31 6.04
N LEU A 75 -8.33 18.21 5.98
CA LEU A 75 -8.42 17.18 4.97
C LEU A 75 -9.03 15.89 5.55
N HIS A 76 -9.69 15.13 4.70
CA HIS A 76 -10.17 13.79 5.04
C HIS A 76 -8.99 12.79 5.01
N TYR A 77 -9.04 11.83 5.91
CA TYR A 77 -8.02 10.79 6.04
C TYR A 77 -8.63 9.41 6.06
N VAL A 78 -8.21 8.57 5.16
CA VAL A 78 -8.53 7.14 5.14
C VAL A 78 -7.23 6.35 5.14
N ARG A 79 -7.18 5.29 5.92
CA ARG A 79 -6.04 4.39 6.00
C ARG A 79 -6.46 2.96 5.78
N ILE A 80 -5.84 2.32 4.78
CA ILE A 80 -5.93 0.89 4.53
C ILE A 80 -4.59 0.28 4.94
N ALA A 81 -4.60 -0.57 5.96
CA ALA A 81 -3.39 -1.19 6.49
C ALA A 81 -2.97 -2.39 5.63
N ALA A 82 -2.45 -2.12 4.44
CA ALA A 82 -1.96 -3.13 3.51
C ALA A 82 -0.50 -3.49 3.79
N THR A 83 -0.21 -4.80 3.76
CA THR A 83 1.15 -5.33 3.93
C THR A 83 2.05 -4.93 2.75
N ASP A 84 3.31 -4.59 3.05
CA ASP A 84 4.25 -4.23 1.99
C ASP A 84 4.62 -5.43 1.11
N HIS A 85 5.00 -5.16 -0.13
CA HIS A 85 5.42 -6.08 -1.19
C HIS A 85 4.35 -7.06 -1.71
N VAL A 86 3.34 -7.44 -0.94
CA VAL A 86 2.32 -8.42 -1.32
C VAL A 86 1.10 -7.76 -1.96
N TRP A 87 0.24 -8.58 -2.58
CA TRP A 87 -1.09 -8.17 -2.99
C TRP A 87 -1.94 -7.83 -1.75
N PRO A 88 -2.76 -6.78 -1.76
CA PRO A 88 -3.62 -6.44 -0.64
C PRO A 88 -4.58 -7.58 -0.28
N SER A 89 -4.85 -7.76 1.02
CA SER A 89 -5.81 -8.78 1.46
C SER A 89 -7.21 -8.49 0.93
N PRO A 90 -8.09 -9.52 0.82
CA PRO A 90 -9.47 -9.29 0.40
C PRO A 90 -10.19 -8.21 1.21
N GLU A 91 -9.98 -8.15 2.51
CA GLU A 91 -10.58 -7.15 3.39
C GLU A 91 -10.08 -5.73 3.08
N ASN A 92 -8.79 -5.59 2.74
CA ASN A 92 -8.22 -4.30 2.34
C ASN A 92 -8.85 -3.79 1.02
N ILE A 93 -9.08 -4.70 0.08
CA ILE A 93 -9.72 -4.37 -1.20
C ILE A 93 -11.20 -4.06 -1.00
N ASP A 94 -11.91 -4.81 -0.17
CA ASP A 94 -13.30 -4.51 0.18
C ASP A 94 -13.46 -3.13 0.83
N GLU A 95 -12.53 -2.78 1.72
CA GLU A 95 -12.49 -1.45 2.33
C GLU A 95 -12.25 -0.37 1.27
N PHE A 96 -11.36 -0.63 0.32
CA PHE A 96 -11.08 0.28 -0.78
C PHE A 96 -12.28 0.47 -1.71
N ILE A 97 -13.00 -0.61 -2.04
CA ILE A 97 -14.22 -0.55 -2.85
C ILE A 97 -15.32 0.27 -2.13
N LYS A 98 -15.49 0.04 -0.81
CA LYS A 98 -16.43 0.83 0.01
C LYS A 98 -16.05 2.31 0.02
N LEU A 99 -14.76 2.62 0.16
CA LEU A 99 -14.26 3.99 0.04
C LEU A 99 -14.61 4.59 -1.32
N TYR A 100 -14.25 3.90 -2.42
CA TYR A 100 -14.55 4.35 -3.78
C TYR A 100 -16.02 4.71 -3.96
N LYS A 101 -16.93 3.85 -3.49
CA LYS A 101 -18.39 4.07 -3.57
C LYS A 101 -18.89 5.26 -2.75
N SER A 102 -18.17 5.64 -1.70
CA SER A 102 -18.53 6.75 -0.81
C SER A 102 -18.00 8.11 -1.26
N LEU A 103 -17.10 8.13 -2.26
CA LEU A 103 -16.46 9.37 -2.70
C LEU A 103 -17.43 10.26 -3.48
N PRO A 104 -17.39 11.58 -3.27
CA PRO A 104 -18.01 12.55 -4.17
C PRO A 104 -17.44 12.42 -5.59
N LYS A 105 -18.22 12.81 -6.60
CA LYS A 105 -17.78 12.71 -8.01
C LYS A 105 -16.54 13.52 -8.32
N ASP A 106 -16.35 14.63 -7.64
CA ASP A 106 -15.26 15.60 -7.75
C ASP A 106 -14.19 15.40 -6.69
N ALA A 107 -14.18 14.29 -5.98
CA ALA A 107 -13.17 14.01 -4.97
C ALA A 107 -11.76 14.01 -5.57
N TRP A 108 -10.87 14.81 -5.00
CA TRP A 108 -9.45 14.72 -5.24
C TRP A 108 -8.80 13.80 -4.21
N LEU A 109 -8.00 12.85 -4.67
CA LEU A 109 -7.39 11.84 -3.81
C LEU A 109 -5.87 11.91 -3.89
N HIS A 110 -5.24 11.81 -2.73
CA HIS A 110 -3.81 11.62 -2.61
C HIS A 110 -3.54 10.21 -2.06
N PHE A 111 -2.89 9.38 -2.87
CA PHE A 111 -2.48 8.04 -2.46
C PHE A 111 -1.00 8.04 -2.10
N HIS A 112 -0.67 7.43 -1.00
CA HIS A 112 0.72 7.18 -0.65
C HIS A 112 0.88 5.92 0.21
N CYS A 113 2.06 5.35 0.19
CA CYS A 113 2.53 4.38 1.17
C CYS A 113 3.81 4.95 1.81
N GLU A 114 4.83 4.17 2.03
CA GLU A 114 6.13 4.70 2.49
C GLU A 114 6.92 5.26 1.29
N ALA A 115 7.28 4.40 0.32
CA ALA A 115 8.09 4.80 -0.84
C ALA A 115 7.28 5.43 -2.00
N GLY A 116 5.96 5.49 -1.90
CA GLY A 116 5.08 6.01 -2.96
C GLY A 116 5.00 5.12 -4.21
N LYS A 117 5.51 3.90 -4.18
CA LYS A 117 5.61 3.03 -5.37
C LYS A 117 4.71 1.80 -5.30
N GLY A 118 5.11 0.71 -4.65
CA GLY A 118 4.45 -0.59 -4.75
C GLY A 118 2.95 -0.56 -4.42
N ARG A 119 2.60 -0.39 -3.15
CA ARG A 119 1.20 -0.32 -2.68
C ARG A 119 0.45 0.84 -3.30
N THR A 120 1.09 2.01 -3.38
CA THR A 120 0.49 3.20 -3.99
C THR A 120 0.06 2.94 -5.41
N THR A 121 0.95 2.41 -6.26
CA THR A 121 0.61 2.13 -7.67
C THR A 121 -0.46 1.05 -7.80
N THR A 122 -0.44 0.03 -6.93
CA THR A 122 -1.47 -1.01 -6.93
C THR A 122 -2.87 -0.41 -6.69
N PHE A 123 -3.03 0.41 -5.65
CA PHE A 123 -4.32 1.05 -5.37
C PHE A 123 -4.70 2.12 -6.39
N LEU A 124 -3.73 2.86 -6.95
CA LEU A 124 -3.99 3.80 -8.04
C LEU A 124 -4.47 3.09 -9.32
N ALA A 125 -3.86 1.95 -9.68
CA ALA A 125 -4.29 1.14 -10.81
C ALA A 125 -5.71 0.60 -10.59
N MET A 126 -6.01 0.08 -9.40
CA MET A 126 -7.36 -0.36 -9.05
C MET A 126 -8.39 0.78 -9.11
N TYR A 127 -8.04 1.97 -8.58
CA TYR A 127 -8.89 3.16 -8.68
C TYR A 127 -9.18 3.54 -10.12
N ASP A 128 -8.14 3.54 -10.94
CA ASP A 128 -8.22 3.89 -12.34
C ASP A 128 -9.10 2.91 -13.13
N MET A 129 -8.97 1.59 -12.89
CA MET A 129 -9.84 0.57 -13.46
C MET A 129 -11.31 0.79 -13.09
N MET A 130 -11.59 1.07 -11.82
CA MET A 130 -12.96 1.29 -11.34
C MET A 130 -13.56 2.58 -11.90
N LYS A 131 -12.74 3.62 -12.10
CA LYS A 131 -13.16 4.92 -12.64
C LYS A 131 -13.35 4.88 -14.16
N ASN A 132 -12.54 4.10 -14.84
CA ASN A 132 -12.43 4.03 -16.30
C ASN A 132 -12.51 2.58 -16.82
N PRO A 133 -13.60 1.85 -16.56
CA PRO A 133 -13.69 0.42 -16.85
C PRO A 133 -13.58 0.09 -18.35
N GLN A 134 -13.82 1.07 -19.22
CA GLN A 134 -13.68 0.91 -20.67
C GLN A 134 -12.23 0.97 -21.16
N VAL A 135 -11.29 1.38 -20.32
CA VAL A 135 -9.87 1.50 -20.70
C VAL A 135 -9.20 0.13 -20.55
N PRO A 136 -8.46 -0.35 -21.57
CA PRO A 136 -7.74 -1.62 -21.49
C PRO A 136 -6.76 -1.65 -20.32
N LEU A 137 -6.65 -2.80 -19.66
CA LEU A 137 -5.74 -2.99 -18.52
C LEU A 137 -4.32 -2.52 -18.81
N LYS A 138 -3.80 -2.89 -20.00
CA LYS A 138 -2.46 -2.52 -20.42
C LYS A 138 -2.24 -1.01 -20.38
N ASP A 139 -3.20 -0.24 -20.87
CA ASP A 139 -3.08 1.22 -20.95
C ASP A 139 -3.14 1.85 -19.56
N ILE A 140 -3.98 1.31 -18.67
CA ILE A 140 -4.02 1.71 -17.26
C ILE A 140 -2.66 1.49 -16.60
N LEU A 141 -2.08 0.30 -16.75
CA LEU A 141 -0.80 -0.05 -16.14
C LEU A 141 0.36 0.81 -16.68
N TYR A 142 0.38 1.06 -18.00
CA TYR A 142 1.40 1.92 -18.60
C TYR A 142 1.30 3.37 -18.15
N ARG A 143 0.10 3.95 -18.06
CA ARG A 143 0.00 5.33 -17.57
C ARG A 143 0.39 5.48 -16.11
N GLN A 144 0.13 4.46 -15.26
CA GLN A 144 0.62 4.47 -13.88
C GLN A 144 2.16 4.41 -13.82
N LEU A 145 2.78 3.61 -14.69
CA LEU A 145 4.23 3.57 -14.84
C LEU A 145 4.81 4.93 -15.29
N LEU A 146 4.20 5.54 -16.30
CA LEU A 146 4.64 6.84 -16.84
C LEU A 146 4.52 7.98 -15.83
N LEU A 147 3.58 7.88 -14.89
CA LEU A 147 3.44 8.82 -13.77
C LEU A 147 4.46 8.59 -12.66
N GLY A 148 5.41 7.68 -12.81
CA GLY A 148 6.47 7.38 -11.85
C GLY A 148 6.15 6.23 -10.87
N GLY A 149 5.04 5.53 -11.08
CA GLY A 149 4.70 4.32 -10.34
C GLY A 149 5.50 3.10 -10.79
N ASN A 150 5.11 1.93 -10.29
CA ASN A 150 5.65 0.64 -10.74
C ASN A 150 4.75 0.03 -11.82
N TYR A 151 5.33 -0.76 -12.72
CA TYR A 151 4.54 -1.63 -13.58
C TYR A 151 4.02 -2.82 -12.75
N VAL A 152 2.75 -2.80 -12.35
CA VAL A 152 2.19 -3.77 -11.39
C VAL A 152 2.14 -5.19 -11.96
N ALA A 153 2.01 -5.34 -13.28
CA ALA A 153 2.03 -6.63 -13.96
C ALA A 153 3.45 -7.11 -14.33
N TYR A 154 4.48 -6.60 -13.67
CA TYR A 154 5.83 -7.11 -13.83
C TYR A 154 5.95 -8.54 -13.27
N THR A 155 6.55 -9.42 -14.06
CA THR A 155 6.84 -10.81 -13.67
C THR A 155 8.33 -11.09 -13.75
N GLU A 156 8.79 -12.04 -12.97
CA GLU A 156 10.18 -12.47 -12.91
C GLU A 156 10.25 -14.01 -12.82
N ASP A 157 11.18 -14.62 -13.52
CA ASP A 157 11.39 -16.06 -13.44
C ASP A 157 11.96 -16.44 -12.05
N ILE A 158 11.15 -17.08 -11.24
CA ILE A 158 11.51 -17.49 -9.88
C ILE A 158 12.66 -18.51 -9.88
N SER A 159 12.75 -19.35 -10.92
CA SER A 159 13.77 -20.40 -11.01
C SER A 159 15.16 -19.85 -11.31
N ALA A 160 15.22 -18.71 -12.00
CA ALA A 160 16.45 -18.06 -12.44
C ALA A 160 16.84 -16.85 -11.56
N SER A 161 15.91 -16.38 -10.72
CA SER A 161 16.08 -15.14 -9.97
C SER A 161 16.54 -15.38 -8.53
N SER A 162 17.59 -14.65 -8.12
CA SER A 162 17.95 -14.50 -6.71
C SER A 162 17.13 -13.45 -5.97
N ASN A 163 16.21 -12.78 -6.66
CA ASN A 163 15.38 -11.73 -6.10
C ASN A 163 14.26 -12.33 -5.24
N TRP A 164 14.37 -12.21 -3.94
CA TRP A 164 13.38 -12.70 -2.99
C TRP A 164 11.98 -12.09 -3.15
N LYS A 165 11.84 -10.99 -3.91
CA LYS A 165 10.57 -10.32 -4.22
C LYS A 165 9.85 -10.93 -5.42
N ALA A 166 10.52 -11.78 -6.22
CA ALA A 166 9.97 -12.33 -7.45
C ALA A 166 8.61 -13.03 -7.27
N PRO A 167 8.40 -13.90 -6.25
CA PRO A 167 7.08 -14.52 -6.04
C PRO A 167 5.96 -13.50 -5.82
N TYR A 168 6.26 -12.39 -5.17
CA TYR A 168 5.28 -11.34 -4.86
C TYR A 168 5.01 -10.43 -6.06
N TYR A 169 5.98 -10.24 -6.94
CA TYR A 169 5.74 -9.59 -8.24
C TYR A 169 4.79 -10.42 -9.07
N ASN A 170 5.04 -11.73 -9.20
CA ASN A 170 4.21 -12.63 -9.97
C ASN A 170 2.78 -12.75 -9.39
N GLN A 171 2.66 -12.77 -8.06
CA GLN A 171 1.36 -12.71 -7.40
C GLN A 171 0.59 -11.43 -7.77
N LYS A 172 1.24 -10.27 -7.68
CA LYS A 172 0.60 -9.00 -8.03
C LYS A 172 0.21 -8.91 -9.49
N ALA A 173 1.08 -9.39 -10.39
CA ALA A 173 0.80 -9.44 -11.81
C ALA A 173 -0.45 -10.27 -12.12
N LYS A 174 -0.56 -11.46 -11.51
CA LYS A 174 -1.76 -12.30 -11.64
C LYS A 174 -2.99 -11.62 -11.05
N MET A 175 -2.88 -11.09 -9.85
CA MET A 175 -4.05 -10.57 -9.12
C MET A 175 -4.57 -9.24 -9.66
N ILE A 176 -3.72 -8.42 -10.31
CA ILE A 176 -4.20 -7.19 -10.95
C ILE A 176 -5.05 -7.50 -12.18
N GLU A 177 -4.75 -8.57 -12.92
CA GLU A 177 -5.57 -9.07 -14.03
C GLU A 177 -6.92 -9.60 -13.52
N VAL A 178 -6.90 -10.37 -12.44
CA VAL A 178 -8.12 -10.88 -11.77
C VAL A 178 -8.97 -9.72 -11.26
N PHE A 179 -8.35 -8.67 -10.70
CA PHE A 179 -9.11 -7.49 -10.27
C PHE A 179 -9.70 -6.72 -11.46
N TYR A 180 -9.02 -6.66 -12.58
CA TYR A 180 -9.58 -6.07 -13.81
C TYR A 180 -10.82 -6.85 -14.29
N GLN A 181 -10.78 -8.18 -14.25
CA GLN A 181 -11.95 -9.01 -14.55
C GLN A 181 -13.10 -8.71 -13.58
N TYR A 182 -12.84 -8.64 -12.28
CA TYR A 182 -13.84 -8.22 -11.29
C TYR A 182 -14.48 -6.88 -11.65
N VAL A 183 -13.69 -5.90 -12.08
CA VAL A 183 -14.20 -4.58 -12.48
C VAL A 183 -15.10 -4.71 -13.71
N GLN A 184 -14.72 -5.49 -14.73
CA GLN A 184 -15.53 -5.70 -15.93
C GLN A 184 -16.90 -6.28 -15.60
N GLU A 185 -16.97 -7.20 -14.64
CA GLU A 185 -18.22 -7.86 -14.25
C GLU A 185 -19.10 -7.00 -13.31
N ASN A 186 -18.52 -6.06 -12.56
CA ASN A 186 -19.21 -5.39 -11.46
C ASN A 186 -19.38 -3.88 -11.61
N HIS A 187 -18.75 -3.22 -12.58
CA HIS A 187 -18.83 -1.76 -12.70
C HIS A 187 -20.25 -1.28 -13.02
N GLN A 188 -21.03 -2.01 -13.81
CA GLN A 188 -22.40 -1.62 -14.19
C GLN A 188 -23.38 -1.65 -13.02
N ASN A 189 -23.14 -2.49 -12.02
CA ASN A 189 -23.95 -2.57 -10.81
C ASN A 189 -23.36 -1.79 -9.63
N ASN A 190 -22.42 -0.87 -9.91
CA ASN A 190 -21.74 -0.05 -8.91
C ASN A 190 -21.05 -0.89 -7.82
N PHE A 191 -20.42 -1.99 -8.20
CA PHE A 191 -19.64 -2.84 -7.29
C PHE A 191 -20.44 -3.30 -6.06
N GLN A 192 -21.67 -3.80 -6.26
CA GLN A 192 -22.51 -4.30 -5.17
C GLN A 192 -21.92 -5.57 -4.56
N VAL A 193 -21.35 -6.45 -5.37
CA VAL A 193 -20.62 -7.62 -4.90
C VAL A 193 -19.22 -7.18 -4.49
N LEU A 194 -18.86 -7.44 -3.24
CA LEU A 194 -17.51 -7.12 -2.75
C LEU A 194 -16.49 -8.10 -3.32
N TRP A 195 -15.24 -7.67 -3.36
CA TRP A 195 -14.13 -8.46 -3.88
C TRP A 195 -13.98 -9.81 -3.18
N SER A 196 -14.05 -9.83 -1.85
CA SER A 196 -13.94 -11.06 -1.06
C SER A 196 -15.03 -12.09 -1.38
N ASP A 197 -16.25 -11.65 -1.66
CA ASP A 197 -17.37 -12.52 -2.02
C ASP A 197 -17.27 -12.95 -3.50
N TRP A 198 -16.83 -12.05 -4.37
CA TRP A 198 -16.58 -12.38 -5.77
C TRP A 198 -15.50 -13.46 -5.92
N LEU A 199 -14.38 -13.36 -5.18
CA LEU A 199 -13.33 -14.39 -5.16
C LEU A 199 -13.87 -15.76 -4.76
N LYS A 200 -14.67 -15.84 -3.69
CA LYS A 200 -15.27 -17.10 -3.24
C LYS A 200 -16.14 -17.73 -4.35
N ASN A 201 -16.93 -16.90 -5.04
CA ASN A 201 -17.81 -17.37 -6.11
C ASN A 201 -17.03 -17.86 -7.34
N HIS A 202 -15.79 -17.42 -7.52
CA HIS A 202 -14.91 -17.83 -8.63
C HIS A 202 -13.87 -18.88 -8.23
N SER A 203 -13.94 -19.39 -6.99
CA SER A 203 -12.99 -20.40 -6.45
C SER A 203 -11.52 -19.96 -6.53
N LEU A 204 -11.24 -18.67 -6.27
CA LEU A 204 -9.93 -18.01 -6.35
C LEU A 204 -9.36 -17.68 -4.96
#